data_87f2b7e34140c5db1aed13109ccac377
#
_entry.id   87f2b7e34140c5db1aed13109ccac377
#
_cell.length_a   1.000
_cell.length_b   1.000
_cell.length_c   1.000
_cell.angle_alpha   90.00
_cell.angle_beta   90.00
_cell.angle_gamma   90.00
#
_symmetry.space_group_name_H-M   'P 1'
#
loop_
_entity.id
_entity.type
_entity.pdbx_description
1 polymer ?
#
loop_
_entity_poly.entity_id
_entity_poly.type
_entity_poly.pdbx_seq_one_letter_code
_entity_poly.pdbx_strand_id
1 'polypeptide(L)'
;MNETKNMEERIYRILLTDNEVEEIRRLIQHVTSLYNSVEQSEFLRDIPLYAQELPRSLRAKLNHFRLLEPAGVCLLTGYPVDDKLIGPTPSHWKVKKNPAPTLEWDVFFFLCTSLLGDPIGWATQQDGYILHDVLPIKGHEHEQLGTGSEELLTWHTEDAFHPYRADYISLMCLRNHDGVETTFASIENLQLEDELVRILSERRFIIRPDNSHLEKNRADSQRDHNSSEALLRRSYDRVNQMINAPDKIAVLFGDPKLPYMRLDPYFMAQLNDDPEAMATLNKLIAVIDEHISGISLQPGEILLIDNYKVVHGRVPFKARYDGTDRWLRRLNIARDLRKSREARIDPESRIIF
;
A
#
# COMPACT_ATOMS: atom_id res chain seq x y z
N MET A 1 4.55 6.42 29.95
CA MET A 1 5.27 7.63 29.48
C MET A 1 6.49 7.34 28.60
N ASN A 2 7.17 6.20 28.72
CA ASN A 2 8.28 5.83 27.82
C ASN A 2 7.83 5.24 26.46
N GLU A 3 6.69 4.55 26.41
CA GLU A 3 6.20 3.93 25.16
C GLU A 3 5.69 4.96 24.15
N THR A 4 4.97 6.00 24.59
CA THR A 4 4.50 7.09 23.73
C THR A 4 5.66 7.89 23.13
N LYS A 5 6.74 8.10 23.89
CA LYS A 5 7.93 8.82 23.43
C LYS A 5 8.72 7.99 22.38
N ASN A 6 8.76 6.66 22.55
CA ASN A 6 9.39 5.74 21.60
C ASN A 6 8.61 5.63 20.26
N MET A 7 7.30 5.80 20.28
CA MET A 7 6.45 5.75 19.08
C MET A 7 6.54 7.04 18.24
N GLU A 8 6.74 8.20 18.89
CA GLU A 8 6.91 9.48 18.18
C GLU A 8 8.21 9.53 17.37
N GLU A 9 9.26 8.83 17.79
CA GLU A 9 10.55 8.76 17.08
C GLU A 9 10.53 7.80 15.85
N ARG A 10 9.50 6.96 15.71
CA ARG A 10 9.39 5.93 14.65
C ARG A 10 8.64 6.40 13.40
N ILE A 11 8.03 7.57 13.42
CA ILE A 11 7.22 8.11 12.33
C ILE A 11 7.74 9.48 11.93
N TYR A 12 8.09 9.63 10.64
CA TYR A 12 8.36 10.95 10.09
C TYR A 12 7.05 11.72 9.89
N ARG A 13 6.89 12.86 10.58
CA ARG A 13 5.62 13.62 10.59
C ARG A 13 5.71 14.86 9.72
N ILE A 14 4.71 15.06 8.89
CA ILE A 14 4.51 16.26 8.08
C ILE A 14 3.16 16.87 8.45
N LEU A 15 3.17 18.05 9.02
CA LEU A 15 1.96 18.83 9.28
C LEU A 15 1.87 19.95 8.24
N LEU A 16 0.71 20.03 7.56
CA LEU A 16 0.37 21.14 6.66
C LEU A 16 -0.07 22.35 7.49
N THR A 17 0.40 23.52 7.08
CA THR A 17 -0.11 24.80 7.58
C THR A 17 -1.38 25.21 6.82
N ASP A 18 -2.19 26.09 7.39
CA ASP A 18 -3.41 26.59 6.76
C ASP A 18 -3.12 27.23 5.38
N ASN A 19 -1.98 27.91 5.25
CA ASN A 19 -1.57 28.50 3.96
C ASN A 19 -1.24 27.43 2.90
N GLU A 20 -0.54 26.37 3.30
CA GLU A 20 -0.26 25.24 2.41
C GLU A 20 -1.55 24.53 1.98
N VAL A 21 -2.52 24.35 2.90
CA VAL A 21 -3.82 23.77 2.59
C VAL A 21 -4.56 24.62 1.56
N GLU A 22 -4.52 25.95 1.68
CA GLU A 22 -5.19 26.86 0.74
C GLU A 22 -4.51 26.84 -0.66
N GLU A 23 -3.18 26.78 -0.71
CA GLU A 23 -2.43 26.62 -1.97
C GLU A 23 -2.78 25.28 -2.65
N ILE A 24 -2.84 24.19 -1.87
CA ILE A 24 -3.20 22.85 -2.35
C ILE A 24 -4.63 22.84 -2.88
N ARG A 25 -5.60 23.46 -2.19
CA ARG A 25 -6.99 23.54 -2.64
C ARG A 25 -7.10 24.21 -4.01
N ARG A 26 -6.39 25.32 -4.24
CA ARG A 26 -6.39 26.00 -5.53
C ARG A 26 -5.85 25.12 -6.66
N LEU A 27 -4.76 24.38 -6.38
CA LEU A 27 -4.23 23.41 -7.33
C LEU A 27 -5.24 22.30 -7.63
N ILE A 28 -5.86 21.73 -6.59
CA ILE A 28 -6.88 20.67 -6.76
C ILE A 28 -8.07 21.18 -7.56
N GLN A 29 -8.59 22.38 -7.29
CA GLN A 29 -9.67 22.97 -8.07
C GLN A 29 -9.29 23.10 -9.54
N HIS A 30 -8.05 23.49 -9.85
CA HIS A 30 -7.56 23.52 -11.22
C HIS A 30 -7.56 22.12 -11.83
N VAL A 31 -6.97 21.13 -11.18
CA VAL A 31 -6.87 19.75 -11.69
C VAL A 31 -8.26 19.12 -11.87
N THR A 32 -9.17 19.27 -10.90
CA THR A 32 -10.54 18.72 -11.00
C THR A 32 -11.40 19.41 -12.03
N SER A 33 -11.05 20.62 -12.49
CA SER A 33 -11.70 21.27 -13.64
C SER A 33 -11.32 20.64 -14.99
N LEU A 34 -10.20 19.92 -15.05
CA LEU A 34 -9.67 19.28 -16.26
C LEU A 34 -10.00 17.78 -16.31
N TYR A 35 -10.04 17.11 -15.16
CA TYR A 35 -10.23 15.66 -15.06
C TYR A 35 -11.37 15.32 -14.11
N ASN A 36 -12.22 14.37 -14.52
CA ASN A 36 -13.37 13.91 -13.74
C ASN A 36 -13.11 12.55 -13.06
N SER A 37 -11.94 11.94 -13.29
CA SER A 37 -11.52 10.69 -12.67
C SER A 37 -10.00 10.60 -12.61
N VAL A 38 -9.47 10.11 -11.50
CA VAL A 38 -8.03 9.81 -11.30
C VAL A 38 -7.55 8.56 -12.06
N GLU A 39 -8.48 7.83 -12.67
CA GLU A 39 -8.19 6.64 -13.50
C GLU A 39 -8.02 6.98 -14.99
N GLN A 40 -8.19 8.26 -15.39
CA GLN A 40 -7.96 8.68 -16.78
C GLN A 40 -6.48 8.62 -17.13
N SER A 41 -6.15 8.09 -18.30
CA SER A 41 -4.76 7.97 -18.77
C SER A 41 -4.06 9.31 -18.83
N GLU A 42 -4.79 10.36 -19.27
CA GLU A 42 -4.28 11.74 -19.33
C GLU A 42 -3.96 12.27 -17.93
N PHE A 43 -4.85 12.03 -16.94
CA PHE A 43 -4.59 12.39 -15.55
C PHE A 43 -3.32 11.70 -15.02
N LEU A 44 -3.22 10.39 -15.22
CA LEU A 44 -2.08 9.60 -14.75
C LEU A 44 -0.75 10.01 -15.40
N ARG A 45 -0.79 10.49 -16.65
CA ARG A 45 0.38 11.02 -17.35
C ARG A 45 0.78 12.39 -16.79
N ASP A 46 -0.20 13.25 -16.51
CA ASP A 46 0.03 14.66 -16.21
C ASP A 46 0.20 14.96 -14.71
N ILE A 47 -0.32 14.08 -13.82
CA ILE A 47 -0.28 14.30 -12.36
C ILE A 47 1.13 14.50 -11.79
N PRO A 48 2.21 13.85 -12.28
CA PRO A 48 3.57 14.13 -11.80
C PRO A 48 4.03 15.57 -12.09
N LEU A 49 3.46 16.23 -13.13
CA LEU A 49 3.74 17.64 -13.45
C LEU A 49 3.02 18.54 -12.43
N TYR A 50 1.73 18.31 -12.20
CA TYR A 50 0.96 19.06 -11.19
C TYR A 50 1.51 18.87 -9.78
N ALA A 51 2.05 17.70 -9.45
CA ALA A 51 2.70 17.47 -8.16
C ALA A 51 3.88 18.42 -7.90
N GLN A 52 4.54 18.93 -8.95
CA GLN A 52 5.60 19.94 -8.81
C GLN A 52 5.07 21.33 -8.45
N GLU A 53 3.77 21.56 -8.53
CA GLU A 53 3.10 22.80 -8.13
C GLU A 53 2.66 22.79 -6.66
N LEU A 54 2.76 21.66 -5.97
CA LEU A 54 2.55 21.59 -4.52
C LEU A 54 3.51 22.54 -3.77
N PRO A 55 3.14 23.05 -2.58
CA PRO A 55 3.99 23.92 -1.77
C PRO A 55 5.42 23.38 -1.66
N ARG A 56 6.41 24.25 -1.85
CA ARG A 56 7.83 23.84 -1.85
C ARG A 56 8.27 23.16 -0.56
N SER A 57 7.72 23.60 0.58
CA SER A 57 7.97 23.01 1.90
C SER A 57 7.49 21.55 1.98
N LEU A 58 6.28 21.26 1.48
CA LEU A 58 5.74 19.90 1.40
C LEU A 58 6.60 19.03 0.48
N ARG A 59 6.92 19.52 -0.73
CA ARG A 59 7.81 18.80 -1.67
C ARG A 59 9.17 18.50 -1.06
N ALA A 60 9.76 19.46 -0.35
CA ALA A 60 11.05 19.27 0.33
C ALA A 60 10.99 18.19 1.41
N LYS A 61 9.92 18.17 2.23
CA LYS A 61 9.72 17.16 3.28
C LYS A 61 9.50 15.75 2.70
N LEU A 62 8.68 15.62 1.64
CA LEU A 62 8.47 14.34 0.95
C LEU A 62 9.74 13.85 0.23
N ASN A 63 10.50 14.77 -0.39
CA ASN A 63 11.81 14.43 -0.97
C ASN A 63 12.82 14.00 0.11
N HIS A 64 12.80 14.64 1.30
CA HIS A 64 13.62 14.24 2.44
C HIS A 64 13.27 12.81 2.90
N PHE A 65 11.98 12.51 3.07
CA PHE A 65 11.51 11.17 3.41
C PHE A 65 12.02 10.12 2.41
N ARG A 66 11.82 10.39 1.12
CA ARG A 66 12.20 9.50 0.03
C ARG A 66 13.72 9.28 -0.12
N LEU A 67 14.52 10.35 0.07
CA LEU A 67 15.95 10.35 -0.26
C LEU A 67 16.82 9.95 0.92
N LEU A 68 16.50 10.43 2.11
CA LEU A 68 17.31 10.24 3.32
C LEU A 68 16.76 9.12 4.22
N GLU A 69 15.58 8.61 3.90
CA GLU A 69 14.95 7.48 4.61
C GLU A 69 15.01 7.62 6.15
N PRO A 70 14.55 8.77 6.72
CA PRO A 70 14.67 9.05 8.15
C PRO A 70 13.82 8.13 9.02
N ALA A 71 12.79 7.49 8.44
CA ALA A 71 11.92 6.50 9.04
C ALA A 71 11.26 5.66 7.94
N GLY A 72 10.87 4.42 8.24
CA GLY A 72 10.11 3.58 7.31
C GLY A 72 8.67 4.04 7.08
N VAL A 73 8.13 4.90 7.95
CA VAL A 73 6.76 5.41 7.91
C VAL A 73 6.74 6.93 7.96
N CYS A 74 5.94 7.56 7.07
CA CYS A 74 5.67 8.99 7.11
C CYS A 74 4.16 9.25 7.24
N LEU A 75 3.77 10.12 8.18
CA LEU A 75 2.40 10.57 8.38
C LEU A 75 2.27 12.04 7.97
N LEU A 76 1.47 12.29 6.93
CA LEU A 76 1.11 13.63 6.48
C LEU A 76 -0.28 13.97 7.03
N THR A 77 -0.40 15.11 7.72
CA THR A 77 -1.61 15.56 8.40
C THR A 77 -1.96 17.00 8.03
N GLY A 78 -3.21 17.40 8.30
CA GLY A 78 -3.65 18.79 8.19
C GLY A 78 -4.54 19.08 6.97
N TYR A 79 -4.73 18.16 6.01
CA TYR A 79 -5.70 18.36 4.93
C TYR A 79 -7.07 17.85 5.38
N PRO A 80 -8.12 18.69 5.41
CA PRO A 80 -9.43 18.30 5.95
C PRO A 80 -10.23 17.43 4.98
N VAL A 81 -11.00 16.48 5.53
CA VAL A 81 -12.03 15.73 4.82
C VAL A 81 -13.39 16.12 5.38
N ASP A 82 -14.34 16.44 4.48
CA ASP A 82 -15.73 16.66 4.87
C ASP A 82 -16.52 15.35 4.69
N ASP A 83 -16.92 14.76 5.82
CA ASP A 83 -17.63 13.48 5.87
C ASP A 83 -18.98 13.52 5.12
N LYS A 84 -19.62 14.70 5.02
CA LYS A 84 -20.87 14.86 4.28
C LYS A 84 -20.65 14.87 2.77
N LEU A 85 -19.54 15.45 2.32
CA LEU A 85 -19.23 15.57 0.89
C LEU A 85 -18.75 14.26 0.29
N ILE A 86 -17.98 13.45 1.03
CA ILE A 86 -17.52 12.14 0.53
C ILE A 86 -18.65 11.13 0.38
N GLY A 87 -19.80 11.36 1.06
CA GLY A 87 -20.94 10.45 1.07
C GLY A 87 -20.73 9.18 1.89
N PRO A 88 -21.65 8.21 1.83
CA PRO A 88 -21.53 6.96 2.60
C PRO A 88 -20.36 6.09 2.11
N THR A 89 -19.76 5.35 3.04
CA THR A 89 -18.81 4.29 2.70
C THR A 89 -19.48 3.29 1.75
N PRO A 90 -18.91 3.03 0.57
CA PRO A 90 -19.49 2.07 -0.37
C PRO A 90 -19.59 0.67 0.24
N SER A 91 -20.60 -0.10 -0.17
CA SER A 91 -20.73 -1.50 0.25
C SER A 91 -19.72 -2.44 -0.41
N HIS A 92 -19.09 -1.99 -1.49
CA HIS A 92 -18.09 -2.74 -2.25
C HIS A 92 -17.25 -1.78 -3.11
N TRP A 93 -15.97 -2.08 -3.33
CA TRP A 93 -15.08 -1.28 -4.20
C TRP A 93 -15.56 -1.18 -5.67
N LYS A 94 -16.43 -2.09 -6.12
CA LYS A 94 -17.08 -2.03 -7.45
C LYS A 94 -18.09 -0.89 -7.59
N VAL A 95 -18.60 -0.36 -6.48
CA VAL A 95 -19.57 0.74 -6.48
C VAL A 95 -18.82 2.04 -6.77
N LYS A 96 -18.62 2.34 -8.06
CA LYS A 96 -17.93 3.55 -8.52
C LYS A 96 -18.93 4.56 -9.04
N LYS A 97 -18.69 5.85 -8.74
CA LYS A 97 -19.39 7.00 -9.32
C LYS A 97 -18.42 7.81 -10.18
N ASN A 98 -18.90 8.43 -11.25
CA ASN A 98 -18.09 9.28 -12.10
C ASN A 98 -18.85 10.59 -12.39
N PRO A 99 -18.36 11.78 -11.92
CA PRO A 99 -17.21 11.90 -11.02
C PRO A 99 -17.48 11.30 -9.64
N ALA A 100 -16.41 10.82 -8.99
CA ALA A 100 -16.49 10.33 -7.62
C ALA A 100 -16.73 11.53 -6.67
N PRO A 101 -17.55 11.38 -5.62
CA PRO A 101 -17.72 12.44 -4.61
C PRO A 101 -16.43 12.71 -3.84
N THR A 102 -15.46 11.79 -3.90
CA THR A 102 -14.13 11.86 -3.28
C THR A 102 -13.06 12.44 -4.21
N LEU A 103 -13.40 12.91 -5.41
CA LEU A 103 -12.43 13.29 -6.45
C LEU A 103 -11.39 14.32 -5.94
N GLU A 104 -11.79 15.29 -5.14
CA GLU A 104 -10.89 16.29 -4.57
C GLU A 104 -9.79 15.63 -3.74
N TRP A 105 -10.17 14.72 -2.83
CA TRP A 105 -9.23 14.01 -1.95
C TRP A 105 -8.43 12.95 -2.69
N ASP A 106 -9.01 12.30 -3.69
CA ASP A 106 -8.32 11.36 -4.56
C ASP A 106 -7.20 12.09 -5.33
N VAL A 107 -7.48 13.29 -5.88
CA VAL A 107 -6.46 14.14 -6.54
C VAL A 107 -5.36 14.56 -5.55
N PHE A 108 -5.73 15.02 -4.34
CA PHE A 108 -4.75 15.36 -3.30
C PHE A 108 -3.81 14.17 -3.00
N PHE A 109 -4.38 12.98 -2.86
CA PHE A 109 -3.63 11.76 -2.59
C PHE A 109 -2.64 11.44 -3.71
N PHE A 110 -3.07 11.53 -4.98
CA PHE A 110 -2.19 11.33 -6.12
C PHE A 110 -1.10 12.40 -6.24
N LEU A 111 -1.40 13.67 -5.97
CA LEU A 111 -0.41 14.74 -5.98
C LEU A 111 0.74 14.46 -4.99
N CYS A 112 0.41 14.09 -3.76
CA CYS A 112 1.39 13.80 -2.73
C CYS A 112 2.22 12.57 -3.05
N THR A 113 1.58 11.48 -3.48
CA THR A 113 2.24 10.19 -3.74
C THR A 113 3.09 10.20 -5.00
N SER A 114 2.72 11.01 -6.02
CA SER A 114 3.52 11.17 -7.25
C SER A 114 4.89 11.79 -7.02
N LEU A 115 5.14 12.43 -5.86
CA LEU A 115 6.47 12.87 -5.45
C LEU A 115 7.39 11.73 -4.98
N LEU A 116 6.82 10.57 -4.66
CA LEU A 116 7.57 9.37 -4.28
C LEU A 116 7.85 8.47 -5.49
N GLY A 117 6.95 8.42 -6.47
CA GLY A 117 7.05 7.58 -7.65
C GLY A 117 5.75 7.53 -8.44
N ASP A 118 5.61 6.55 -9.29
CA ASP A 118 4.46 6.36 -10.16
C ASP A 118 3.40 5.46 -9.51
N PRO A 119 2.15 5.88 -9.36
CA PRO A 119 1.06 5.01 -8.93
C PRO A 119 0.85 3.86 -9.92
N ILE A 120 0.73 2.64 -9.40
CA ILE A 120 0.52 1.41 -10.18
C ILE A 120 -0.67 0.62 -9.66
N GLY A 121 -1.27 -0.21 -10.51
CA GLY A 121 -2.29 -1.18 -10.19
C GLY A 121 -1.91 -2.56 -10.69
N TRP A 122 -2.57 -3.58 -10.14
CA TRP A 122 -2.47 -4.96 -10.59
C TRP A 122 -3.71 -5.35 -11.39
N ALA A 123 -3.55 -5.93 -12.57
CA ALA A 123 -4.68 -6.42 -13.35
C ALA A 123 -5.51 -7.48 -12.59
N THR A 124 -4.90 -8.15 -11.63
CA THR A 124 -5.50 -9.19 -10.80
C THR A 124 -6.20 -8.66 -9.54
N GLN A 125 -5.99 -7.38 -9.17
CA GLN A 125 -6.60 -6.77 -7.97
C GLN A 125 -7.59 -5.67 -8.37
N GLN A 126 -8.77 -5.65 -7.73
CA GLN A 126 -9.81 -4.62 -7.93
C GLN A 126 -10.00 -4.20 -9.41
N ASP A 127 -10.09 -5.18 -10.33
CA ASP A 127 -10.28 -4.97 -11.78
C ASP A 127 -9.25 -4.05 -12.43
N GLY A 128 -8.01 -4.01 -11.92
CA GLY A 128 -6.95 -3.17 -12.44
C GLY A 128 -7.13 -1.67 -12.14
N TYR A 129 -7.98 -1.28 -11.18
CA TYR A 129 -7.98 0.09 -10.69
C TYR A 129 -6.64 0.40 -10.04
N ILE A 130 -6.15 1.63 -10.23
CA ILE A 130 -4.93 2.11 -9.60
C ILE A 130 -5.24 2.58 -8.18
N LEU A 131 -6.37 3.31 -8.02
CA LEU A 131 -6.86 3.72 -6.72
C LEU A 131 -7.76 2.66 -6.12
N HIS A 132 -7.27 1.98 -5.09
CA HIS A 132 -7.99 0.95 -4.37
C HIS A 132 -8.84 1.52 -3.23
N ASP A 133 -10.02 0.91 -3.01
CA ASP A 133 -10.80 1.10 -1.81
C ASP A 133 -10.45 0.05 -0.77
N VAL A 134 -10.13 0.48 0.45
CA VAL A 134 -9.92 -0.37 1.62
C VAL A 134 -11.07 -0.11 2.59
N LEU A 135 -12.06 -0.99 2.54
CA LEU A 135 -13.32 -0.91 3.28
C LEU A 135 -13.85 -2.32 3.56
N PRO A 136 -14.63 -2.56 4.62
CA PRO A 136 -15.17 -3.86 4.91
C PRO A 136 -16.25 -4.25 3.87
N ILE A 137 -16.16 -5.49 3.36
CA ILE A 137 -17.15 -6.06 2.44
C ILE A 137 -17.86 -7.20 3.14
N LYS A 138 -19.19 -7.18 3.11
CA LYS A 138 -20.01 -8.25 3.70
C LYS A 138 -19.72 -9.59 3.01
N GLY A 139 -19.37 -10.60 3.81
CA GLY A 139 -18.95 -11.92 3.35
C GLY A 139 -17.42 -12.09 3.31
N HIS A 140 -16.64 -11.01 3.54
CA HIS A 140 -15.18 -11.06 3.63
C HIS A 140 -14.67 -10.96 5.08
N GLU A 141 -15.54 -11.03 6.08
CA GLU A 141 -15.24 -10.75 7.50
C GLU A 141 -13.96 -11.46 7.98
N HIS A 142 -13.79 -12.72 7.58
CA HIS A 142 -12.68 -13.60 7.98
C HIS A 142 -11.59 -13.78 6.93
N GLU A 143 -11.57 -12.93 5.87
CA GLU A 143 -10.56 -13.02 4.83
C GLU A 143 -9.30 -12.23 5.21
N GLN A 144 -8.11 -12.77 4.88
CA GLN A 144 -6.82 -12.09 5.00
C GLN A 144 -6.64 -11.09 3.84
N LEU A 145 -7.53 -10.11 3.78
CA LEU A 145 -7.59 -9.06 2.76
C LEU A 145 -7.87 -7.70 3.40
N GLY A 146 -7.51 -6.62 2.72
CA GLY A 146 -7.87 -5.27 3.15
C GLY A 146 -9.38 -5.02 3.25
N THR A 147 -10.21 -5.89 2.65
CA THR A 147 -11.67 -5.89 2.71
C THR A 147 -12.25 -6.76 3.83
N GLY A 148 -11.42 -7.51 4.55
CA GLY A 148 -11.79 -8.22 5.76
C GLY A 148 -12.01 -7.30 6.95
N SER A 149 -12.56 -7.81 8.06
CA SER A 149 -12.83 -6.99 9.25
C SER A 149 -12.62 -7.72 10.57
N GLU A 150 -13.18 -8.90 10.78
CA GLU A 150 -13.22 -9.56 12.09
C GLU A 150 -11.93 -10.32 12.44
N GLU A 151 -11.11 -10.66 11.44
CA GLU A 151 -9.81 -11.28 11.64
C GLU A 151 -8.69 -10.23 11.70
N LEU A 152 -7.62 -10.54 12.44
CA LEU A 152 -6.37 -9.81 12.38
C LEU A 152 -5.83 -9.92 10.95
N LEU A 153 -5.69 -8.79 10.25
CA LEU A 153 -4.89 -8.79 9.02
C LEU A 153 -3.42 -8.87 9.45
N THR A 154 -2.85 -10.07 9.29
CA THR A 154 -1.47 -10.35 9.65
C THR A 154 -0.55 -9.37 8.93
N TRP A 155 0.42 -8.83 9.64
CA TRP A 155 1.38 -7.91 9.06
C TRP A 155 2.22 -8.58 7.97
N HIS A 156 2.48 -7.84 6.90
CA HIS A 156 3.17 -8.30 5.70
C HIS A 156 3.84 -7.14 4.96
N THR A 157 4.80 -7.46 4.13
CA THR A 157 5.23 -6.59 3.03
C THR A 157 4.19 -6.71 1.91
N GLU A 158 3.67 -5.59 1.39
CA GLU A 158 2.67 -5.61 0.32
C GLU A 158 3.21 -6.32 -0.92
N ASP A 159 2.39 -7.24 -1.49
CA ASP A 159 2.72 -8.05 -2.66
C ASP A 159 4.10 -8.74 -2.55
N ALA A 160 4.46 -9.20 -1.36
CA ALA A 160 5.79 -9.72 -1.03
C ALA A 160 6.28 -10.82 -1.98
N PHE A 161 5.40 -11.59 -2.57
CA PHE A 161 5.72 -12.65 -3.53
C PHE A 161 6.18 -12.11 -4.89
N HIS A 162 5.74 -10.88 -5.28
CA HIS A 162 5.89 -10.39 -6.65
C HIS A 162 7.22 -9.64 -6.86
N PRO A 163 7.97 -9.89 -7.98
CA PRO A 163 9.22 -9.20 -8.27
C PRO A 163 9.05 -7.69 -8.55
N TYR A 164 7.85 -7.28 -9.03
CA TYR A 164 7.51 -5.87 -9.31
C TYR A 164 6.65 -5.23 -8.21
N ARG A 165 6.72 -5.77 -6.98
CA ARG A 165 6.02 -5.15 -5.85
C ARG A 165 6.33 -3.67 -5.73
N ALA A 166 5.38 -2.93 -5.20
CA ALA A 166 5.51 -1.49 -4.99
C ALA A 166 6.70 -1.15 -4.08
N ASP A 167 7.35 -0.01 -4.35
CA ASP A 167 8.40 0.54 -3.48
C ASP A 167 7.78 1.23 -2.25
N TYR A 168 6.60 1.86 -2.39
CA TYR A 168 5.82 2.44 -1.29
C TYR A 168 4.37 2.02 -1.36
N ILE A 169 3.75 1.85 -0.19
CA ILE A 169 2.32 1.77 -0.02
C ILE A 169 1.84 3.05 0.64
N SER A 170 0.76 3.58 0.13
CA SER A 170 0.15 4.79 0.68
C SER A 170 -1.29 4.54 1.04
N LEU A 171 -1.70 4.99 2.22
CA LEU A 171 -3.07 4.91 2.72
C LEU A 171 -3.56 6.31 3.04
N MET A 172 -4.69 6.74 2.48
CA MET A 172 -5.37 7.98 2.85
C MET A 172 -6.68 7.66 3.56
N CYS A 173 -6.90 8.24 4.72
CA CYS A 173 -8.12 8.05 5.48
C CYS A 173 -9.22 9.01 5.00
N LEU A 174 -10.35 8.44 4.56
CA LEU A 174 -11.57 9.18 4.31
C LEU A 174 -12.51 9.11 5.51
N ARG A 175 -12.59 7.95 6.18
CA ARG A 175 -13.42 7.72 7.36
C ARG A 175 -12.84 6.65 8.26
N ASN A 176 -12.81 6.89 9.58
CA ASN A 176 -12.38 5.91 10.58
C ASN A 176 -12.94 6.26 11.97
N HIS A 177 -14.28 6.29 12.07
CA HIS A 177 -14.98 6.69 13.30
C HIS A 177 -14.66 5.79 14.50
N ASP A 178 -14.38 4.51 14.25
CA ASP A 178 -14.07 3.54 15.30
C ASP A 178 -12.59 3.53 15.72
N GLY A 179 -11.78 4.38 15.10
CA GLY A 179 -10.36 4.46 15.44
C GLY A 179 -9.59 3.16 15.15
N VAL A 180 -10.01 2.39 14.14
CA VAL A 180 -9.37 1.12 13.79
C VAL A 180 -7.92 1.37 13.37
N GLU A 181 -6.99 0.72 14.05
CA GLU A 181 -5.57 0.92 13.83
C GLU A 181 -5.06 0.16 12.61
N THR A 182 -4.23 0.81 11.81
CA THR A 182 -3.27 0.19 10.92
C THR A 182 -2.03 -0.12 11.73
N THR A 183 -1.60 -1.38 11.74
CA THR A 183 -0.41 -1.83 12.48
C THR A 183 0.81 -1.82 11.57
N PHE A 184 2.01 -1.61 12.14
CA PHE A 184 3.25 -1.64 11.39
C PHE A 184 4.46 -1.94 12.29
N ALA A 185 5.52 -2.49 11.69
CA ALA A 185 6.85 -2.56 12.29
C ALA A 185 7.90 -2.26 11.21
N SER A 186 8.94 -1.49 11.57
CA SER A 186 10.04 -1.15 10.67
C SER A 186 11.31 -1.90 11.06
N ILE A 187 12.02 -2.45 10.06
CA ILE A 187 13.28 -3.18 10.24
C ILE A 187 14.34 -2.35 10.98
N GLU A 188 14.37 -1.04 10.76
CA GLU A 188 15.32 -0.11 11.37
C GLU A 188 15.17 0.01 12.90
N ASN A 189 14.01 -0.40 13.43
CA ASN A 189 13.73 -0.40 14.88
C ASN A 189 14.00 -1.75 15.53
N LEU A 190 14.42 -2.76 14.76
CA LEU A 190 14.69 -4.10 15.26
C LEU A 190 16.19 -4.24 15.58
N GLN A 191 16.48 -4.92 16.68
CA GLN A 191 17.85 -5.33 17.00
C GLN A 191 18.03 -6.78 16.60
N LEU A 192 18.72 -7.01 15.48
CA LEU A 192 18.93 -8.34 14.92
C LEU A 192 20.38 -8.76 15.15
N GLU A 193 20.59 -10.01 15.55
CA GLU A 193 21.90 -10.63 15.67
C GLU A 193 22.53 -10.85 14.29
N ASP A 194 23.85 -10.70 14.15
CA ASP A 194 24.57 -10.83 12.87
C ASP A 194 24.31 -12.18 12.19
N GLU A 195 24.25 -13.27 12.98
CA GLU A 195 23.97 -14.61 12.46
C GLU A 195 22.55 -14.73 11.88
N LEU A 196 21.57 -14.09 12.52
CA LEU A 196 20.21 -14.04 12.03
C LEU A 196 20.15 -13.25 10.70
N VAL A 197 20.83 -12.11 10.63
CA VAL A 197 20.93 -11.31 9.40
C VAL A 197 21.59 -12.12 8.28
N ARG A 198 22.66 -12.84 8.56
CA ARG A 198 23.37 -13.69 7.59
C ARG A 198 22.44 -14.73 6.95
N ILE A 199 21.74 -15.52 7.79
CA ILE A 199 20.85 -16.59 7.30
C ILE A 199 19.65 -16.02 6.53
N LEU A 200 19.02 -14.95 7.02
CA LEU A 200 17.87 -14.32 6.37
C LEU A 200 18.24 -13.62 5.05
N SER A 201 19.52 -13.33 4.83
CA SER A 201 20.04 -12.76 3.58
C SER A 201 20.34 -13.81 2.50
N GLU A 202 20.25 -15.09 2.84
CA GLU A 202 20.41 -16.19 1.88
C GLU A 202 19.09 -16.48 1.15
N ARG A 203 19.14 -16.87 -0.13
CA ARG A 203 17.96 -17.24 -0.92
C ARG A 203 17.45 -18.63 -0.54
N ARG A 204 16.81 -18.73 0.59
CA ARG A 204 16.31 -19.99 1.18
C ARG A 204 14.79 -20.01 1.36
N PHE A 205 14.13 -18.87 1.35
CA PHE A 205 12.73 -18.69 1.73
C PHE A 205 11.79 -18.61 0.52
N ILE A 206 10.54 -18.97 0.73
CA ILE A 206 9.51 -18.98 -0.32
C ILE A 206 8.30 -18.18 0.19
N ILE A 207 7.84 -17.20 -0.61
CA ILE A 207 6.57 -16.49 -0.39
C ILE A 207 5.65 -16.84 -1.56
N ARG A 208 4.44 -17.29 -1.25
CA ARG A 208 3.42 -17.60 -2.26
C ARG A 208 2.53 -16.38 -2.52
N PRO A 209 1.91 -16.29 -3.71
CA PRO A 209 0.92 -15.27 -3.99
C PRO A 209 -0.21 -15.25 -2.98
N ASP A 210 -0.59 -14.04 -2.54
CA ASP A 210 -1.72 -13.85 -1.65
C ASP A 210 -3.06 -14.04 -2.36
N ASN A 211 -4.13 -14.18 -1.56
CA ASN A 211 -5.47 -14.50 -2.07
C ASN A 211 -6.05 -13.41 -2.98
N SER A 212 -5.60 -12.15 -2.89
CA SER A 212 -6.13 -11.04 -3.68
C SER A 212 -5.80 -11.18 -5.18
N HIS A 213 -4.72 -11.89 -5.51
CA HIS A 213 -4.27 -12.15 -6.88
C HIS A 213 -4.83 -13.43 -7.51
N LEU A 214 -5.63 -14.21 -6.77
CA LEU A 214 -6.18 -15.46 -7.29
C LEU A 214 -7.39 -15.24 -8.18
N GLU A 215 -7.51 -16.01 -9.26
CA GLU A 215 -8.61 -15.93 -10.23
C GLU A 215 -9.99 -16.10 -9.59
N LYS A 216 -10.11 -16.90 -8.51
CA LYS A 216 -11.36 -17.06 -7.74
C LYS A 216 -11.90 -15.73 -7.16
N ASN A 217 -11.03 -14.72 -6.98
CA ASN A 217 -11.37 -13.39 -6.49
C ASN A 217 -11.53 -12.37 -7.62
N ARG A 218 -11.48 -12.84 -8.89
CA ARG A 218 -11.79 -12.02 -10.06
C ARG A 218 -13.21 -11.50 -9.93
N ALA A 219 -13.37 -10.21 -10.08
CA ALA A 219 -14.69 -9.63 -10.27
C ALA A 219 -15.19 -9.93 -11.68
N ASP A 220 -16.50 -10.17 -11.84
CA ASP A 220 -17.16 -10.11 -13.15
C ASP A 220 -17.17 -8.66 -13.62
N SER A 221 -16.04 -8.17 -14.14
CA SER A 221 -15.91 -6.78 -14.53
C SER A 221 -16.46 -6.55 -15.93
N GLN A 222 -17.27 -5.51 -16.05
CA GLN A 222 -17.72 -4.96 -17.34
C GLN A 222 -16.71 -3.93 -17.91
N ARG A 223 -15.48 -3.85 -17.42
CA ARG A 223 -14.44 -3.04 -18.07
C ARG A 223 -14.13 -3.66 -19.42
N ASP A 224 -14.32 -2.87 -20.48
CA ASP A 224 -14.06 -3.25 -21.88
C ASP A 224 -12.54 -3.48 -22.09
N HIS A 225 -12.08 -4.67 -21.72
CA HIS A 225 -10.69 -5.09 -21.86
C HIS A 225 -10.46 -5.97 -23.09
N ASN A 226 -11.14 -5.69 -24.21
CA ASN A 226 -11.03 -6.50 -25.42
C ASN A 226 -9.59 -6.69 -25.94
N SER A 227 -8.66 -5.80 -25.58
CA SER A 227 -7.24 -5.96 -25.88
C SER A 227 -6.42 -6.57 -24.74
N SER A 228 -7.00 -6.74 -23.56
CA SER A 228 -6.29 -7.10 -22.33
C SER A 228 -6.60 -8.51 -21.80
N GLU A 229 -7.59 -9.24 -22.35
CA GLU A 229 -7.94 -10.56 -21.82
C GLU A 229 -6.78 -11.56 -21.95
N ALA A 230 -6.03 -11.51 -23.04
CA ALA A 230 -4.84 -12.33 -23.23
C ALA A 230 -3.74 -11.97 -22.21
N LEU A 231 -3.59 -10.69 -21.88
CA LEU A 231 -2.65 -10.23 -20.86
C LEU A 231 -3.12 -10.59 -19.45
N LEU A 232 -4.40 -10.46 -19.17
CA LEU A 232 -4.97 -10.87 -17.89
C LEU A 232 -4.81 -12.37 -17.67
N ARG A 233 -5.07 -13.19 -18.68
CA ARG A 233 -4.81 -14.64 -18.64
C ARG A 233 -3.34 -14.93 -18.38
N ARG A 234 -2.43 -14.23 -19.09
CA ARG A 234 -0.97 -14.34 -18.85
C ARG A 234 -0.60 -13.93 -17.41
N SER A 235 -1.28 -12.95 -16.82
CA SER A 235 -1.09 -12.55 -15.42
C SER A 235 -1.46 -13.70 -14.46
N TYR A 236 -2.63 -14.33 -14.65
CA TYR A 236 -3.02 -15.49 -13.85
C TYR A 236 -2.10 -16.71 -14.09
N ASP A 237 -1.65 -16.94 -15.32
CA ASP A 237 -0.67 -18.00 -15.61
C ASP A 237 0.64 -17.75 -14.86
N ARG A 238 1.11 -16.49 -14.77
CA ARG A 238 2.28 -16.11 -13.98
C ARG A 238 2.06 -16.35 -12.49
N VAL A 239 0.91 -15.93 -11.94
CA VAL A 239 0.54 -16.18 -10.54
C VAL A 239 0.51 -17.68 -10.27
N ASN A 240 -0.11 -18.48 -11.14
CA ASN A 240 -0.13 -19.94 -11.02
C ASN A 240 1.27 -20.57 -11.09
N GLN A 241 2.15 -20.03 -11.92
CA GLN A 241 3.56 -20.45 -11.95
C GLN A 241 4.27 -20.17 -10.63
N MET A 242 4.06 -18.99 -10.03
CA MET A 242 4.62 -18.65 -8.71
C MET A 242 4.06 -19.51 -7.58
N ILE A 243 2.83 -20.05 -7.71
CA ILE A 243 2.26 -21.01 -6.78
C ILE A 243 2.92 -22.37 -6.90
N ASN A 244 3.07 -22.87 -8.14
CA ASN A 244 3.49 -24.24 -8.44
C ASN A 244 5.01 -24.44 -8.43
N ALA A 245 5.76 -23.40 -8.80
CA ALA A 245 7.23 -23.40 -8.88
C ALA A 245 7.77 -22.06 -8.34
N PRO A 246 7.60 -21.79 -7.04
CA PRO A 246 8.02 -20.52 -6.45
C PRO A 246 9.55 -20.40 -6.40
N ASP A 247 10.04 -19.20 -6.69
CA ASP A 247 11.45 -18.87 -6.51
C ASP A 247 11.81 -18.76 -5.04
N LYS A 248 13.01 -19.22 -4.69
CA LYS A 248 13.59 -18.91 -3.37
C LYS A 248 14.08 -17.48 -3.33
N ILE A 249 13.73 -16.77 -2.26
CA ILE A 249 14.10 -15.37 -2.01
C ILE A 249 14.90 -15.24 -0.71
N ALA A 250 15.60 -14.13 -0.55
CA ALA A 250 16.11 -13.66 0.72
C ALA A 250 15.06 -12.82 1.44
N VAL A 251 14.89 -12.99 2.74
CA VAL A 251 14.01 -12.19 3.59
C VAL A 251 14.64 -10.81 3.83
N LEU A 252 15.94 -10.78 4.12
CA LEU A 252 16.73 -9.55 4.24
C LEU A 252 17.60 -9.36 2.99
N PHE A 253 17.77 -8.11 2.54
CA PHE A 253 18.55 -7.81 1.35
C PHE A 253 19.10 -6.36 1.41
N GLY A 254 19.99 -6.01 0.49
CA GLY A 254 20.62 -4.69 0.45
C GLY A 254 21.90 -4.63 1.30
N ASP A 255 22.07 -3.54 2.05
CA ASP A 255 23.22 -3.39 2.95
C ASP A 255 23.04 -4.26 4.20
N PRO A 256 23.97 -5.16 4.54
CA PRO A 256 23.85 -6.00 5.74
C PRO A 256 23.76 -5.23 7.07
N LYS A 257 24.26 -3.99 7.10
CA LYS A 257 24.20 -3.14 8.30
C LYS A 257 22.87 -2.40 8.44
N LEU A 258 22.20 -2.15 7.32
CA LEU A 258 20.92 -1.46 7.22
C LEU A 258 20.04 -2.19 6.19
N PRO A 259 19.65 -3.44 6.49
CA PRO A 259 18.98 -4.26 5.51
C PRO A 259 17.55 -3.78 5.24
N TYR A 260 17.10 -4.01 4.03
CA TYR A 260 15.68 -4.04 3.69
C TYR A 260 15.09 -5.41 3.97
N MET A 261 13.77 -5.50 4.09
CA MET A 261 13.07 -6.77 4.30
C MET A 261 11.96 -7.04 3.28
N ARG A 262 11.67 -8.32 3.11
CA ARG A 262 10.61 -8.84 2.26
C ARG A 262 10.02 -10.06 2.95
N LEU A 263 8.80 -9.92 3.50
CA LEU A 263 8.27 -10.89 4.44
C LEU A 263 6.73 -10.90 4.42
N ASP A 264 6.15 -12.08 4.39
CA ASP A 264 4.72 -12.32 4.56
C ASP A 264 4.51 -13.66 5.27
N PRO A 265 4.44 -13.68 6.60
CA PRO A 265 4.38 -14.93 7.36
C PRO A 265 3.19 -15.82 7.02
N TYR A 266 2.06 -15.21 6.65
CA TYR A 266 0.85 -15.96 6.33
C TYR A 266 0.98 -16.77 5.03
N PHE A 267 1.71 -16.21 4.04
CA PHE A 267 1.92 -16.85 2.73
C PHE A 267 3.32 -17.45 2.55
N MET A 268 4.15 -17.45 3.60
CA MET A 268 5.45 -18.15 3.55
C MET A 268 5.28 -19.66 3.68
N ALA A 269 6.06 -20.39 2.87
CA ALA A 269 6.06 -21.85 2.89
C ALA A 269 6.80 -22.38 4.12
N GLN A 270 6.31 -23.49 4.68
CA GLN A 270 7.07 -24.26 5.67
C GLN A 270 8.32 -24.88 5.00
N LEU A 271 9.47 -24.69 5.63
CA LEU A 271 10.77 -25.17 5.12
C LEU A 271 11.16 -26.48 5.84
N ASN A 272 10.43 -27.57 5.51
CA ASN A 272 10.64 -28.87 6.18
C ASN A 272 12.07 -29.43 5.96
N ASP A 273 12.67 -29.09 4.82
CA ASP A 273 14.01 -29.56 4.44
C ASP A 273 15.12 -28.59 4.92
N ASP A 274 14.76 -27.51 5.59
CA ASP A 274 15.69 -26.47 6.04
C ASP A 274 15.30 -25.95 7.44
N PRO A 275 15.51 -26.74 8.49
CA PRO A 275 15.11 -26.41 9.85
C PRO A 275 15.84 -25.17 10.41
N GLU A 276 17.08 -24.92 9.98
CA GLU A 276 17.86 -23.74 10.39
C GLU A 276 17.21 -22.46 9.87
N ALA A 277 16.89 -22.40 8.57
CA ALA A 277 16.22 -21.25 7.96
C ALA A 277 14.84 -21.03 8.60
N MET A 278 14.07 -22.11 8.86
CA MET A 278 12.76 -22.02 9.50
C MET A 278 12.84 -21.50 10.93
N ALA A 279 13.79 -22.00 11.73
CA ALA A 279 14.00 -21.52 13.10
C ALA A 279 14.41 -20.04 13.12
N THR A 280 15.26 -19.63 12.17
CA THR A 280 15.71 -18.24 12.04
C THR A 280 14.56 -17.31 11.61
N LEU A 281 13.72 -17.75 10.68
CA LEU A 281 12.51 -17.02 10.27
C LEU A 281 11.55 -16.83 11.46
N ASN A 282 11.31 -17.87 12.24
CA ASN A 282 10.45 -17.80 13.42
C ASN A 282 11.00 -16.84 14.50
N LYS A 283 12.31 -16.73 14.65
CA LYS A 283 12.92 -15.73 15.53
C LYS A 283 12.66 -14.32 15.03
N LEU A 284 12.81 -14.05 13.72
CA LEU A 284 12.50 -12.75 13.15
C LEU A 284 11.02 -12.38 13.35
N ILE A 285 10.11 -13.32 13.11
CA ILE A 285 8.67 -13.13 13.32
C ILE A 285 8.39 -12.72 14.78
N ALA A 286 8.97 -13.44 15.75
CA ALA A 286 8.79 -13.13 17.16
C ALA A 286 9.34 -11.72 17.51
N VAL A 287 10.51 -11.35 16.98
CA VAL A 287 11.06 -9.99 17.18
C VAL A 287 10.14 -8.92 16.58
N ILE A 288 9.58 -9.15 15.38
CA ILE A 288 8.65 -8.21 14.76
C ILE A 288 7.37 -8.07 15.60
N ASP A 289 6.78 -9.20 16.06
CA ASP A 289 5.57 -9.20 16.89
C ASP A 289 5.73 -8.36 18.18
N GLU A 290 6.91 -8.39 18.79
CA GLU A 290 7.25 -7.58 19.97
C GLU A 290 7.37 -6.06 19.65
N HIS A 291 7.55 -5.70 18.38
CA HIS A 291 7.78 -4.32 17.92
C HIS A 291 6.62 -3.73 17.11
N ILE A 292 5.51 -4.45 16.98
CA ILE A 292 4.32 -3.94 16.29
C ILE A 292 3.80 -2.71 17.02
N SER A 293 3.57 -1.68 16.25
CA SER A 293 2.93 -0.43 16.67
C SER A 293 1.64 -0.21 15.87
N GLY A 294 0.70 0.57 16.40
CA GLY A 294 -0.56 0.89 15.74
C GLY A 294 -0.73 2.39 15.53
N ILE A 295 -1.39 2.76 14.45
CA ILE A 295 -1.82 4.14 14.20
C ILE A 295 -3.27 4.17 13.74
N SER A 296 -4.10 4.93 14.46
CA SER A 296 -5.49 5.22 14.08
C SER A 296 -5.51 6.45 13.20
N LEU A 297 -5.55 6.24 11.87
CA LEU A 297 -5.60 7.33 10.90
C LEU A 297 -6.88 8.14 11.05
N GLN A 298 -6.75 9.46 11.07
CA GLN A 298 -7.86 10.40 11.08
C GLN A 298 -8.22 10.84 9.65
N PRO A 299 -9.48 11.26 9.39
CA PRO A 299 -9.87 11.75 8.07
C PRO A 299 -8.93 12.84 7.54
N GLY A 300 -8.44 12.67 6.30
CA GLY A 300 -7.48 13.56 5.65
C GLY A 300 -6.02 13.21 5.86
N GLU A 301 -5.69 12.32 6.78
CA GLU A 301 -4.33 11.85 6.97
C GLU A 301 -3.89 10.88 5.89
N ILE A 302 -2.64 11.03 5.45
CA ILE A 302 -1.97 10.11 4.51
C ILE A 302 -0.81 9.43 5.24
N LEU A 303 -0.86 8.10 5.30
CA LEU A 303 0.24 7.25 5.77
C LEU A 303 1.02 6.74 4.56
N LEU A 304 2.31 7.08 4.50
CA LEU A 304 3.25 6.62 3.49
C LEU A 304 4.15 5.57 4.15
N ILE A 305 4.20 4.39 3.57
CA ILE A 305 4.91 3.22 4.10
C ILE A 305 5.99 2.82 3.10
N ASP A 306 7.25 2.79 3.52
CA ASP A 306 8.33 2.23 2.74
C ASP A 306 8.22 0.69 2.75
N ASN A 307 7.81 0.13 1.62
CA ASN A 307 7.53 -1.30 1.47
C ASN A 307 8.81 -2.18 1.42
N TYR A 308 9.97 -1.55 1.50
CA TYR A 308 11.27 -2.22 1.65
C TYR A 308 11.70 -2.30 3.12
N LYS A 309 11.16 -1.43 3.99
CA LYS A 309 11.55 -1.35 5.41
C LYS A 309 10.48 -1.83 6.37
N VAL A 310 9.20 -1.80 5.95
CA VAL A 310 8.05 -1.91 6.85
C VAL A 310 7.16 -3.07 6.47
N VAL A 311 6.73 -3.82 7.47
CA VAL A 311 5.55 -4.69 7.39
C VAL A 311 4.36 -3.97 8.00
N HIS A 312 3.18 -4.16 7.43
CA HIS A 312 1.95 -3.52 7.91
C HIS A 312 0.77 -4.49 7.93
N GLY A 313 -0.20 -4.19 8.78
CA GLY A 313 -1.42 -4.98 8.96
C GLY A 313 -2.55 -4.12 9.53
N ARG A 314 -3.51 -4.76 10.17
CA ARG A 314 -4.69 -4.08 10.74
C ARG A 314 -5.25 -4.87 11.90
N VAL A 315 -5.61 -4.20 13.00
CA VAL A 315 -6.35 -4.83 14.09
C VAL A 315 -7.76 -5.27 13.64
N PRO A 316 -8.35 -6.33 14.23
CA PRO A 316 -9.74 -6.70 13.98
C PRO A 316 -10.71 -5.57 14.36
N PHE A 317 -11.82 -5.48 13.66
CA PHE A 317 -12.93 -4.61 14.02
C PHE A 317 -14.25 -5.18 13.56
N LYS A 318 -15.36 -4.71 14.12
CA LYS A 318 -16.71 -5.12 13.74
C LYS A 318 -17.31 -4.10 12.77
N ALA A 319 -17.53 -4.52 11.53
CA ALA A 319 -18.18 -3.69 10.53
C ALA A 319 -19.71 -3.58 10.80
N ARG A 320 -20.30 -2.43 10.43
CA ARG A 320 -21.74 -2.13 10.55
C ARG A 320 -22.49 -2.32 9.25
N TYR A 321 -21.81 -2.12 8.11
CA TYR A 321 -22.38 -2.14 6.76
C TYR A 321 -23.54 -1.16 6.55
N ASP A 322 -23.49 -0.03 7.25
CA ASP A 322 -24.51 1.03 7.26
C ASP A 322 -24.08 2.31 6.51
N GLY A 323 -22.90 2.28 5.88
CA GLY A 323 -22.31 3.41 5.17
C GLY A 323 -21.46 4.32 6.05
N THR A 324 -21.22 3.96 7.31
CA THR A 324 -20.37 4.72 8.25
C THR A 324 -19.06 3.99 8.58
N ASP A 325 -18.82 2.85 7.95
CA ASP A 325 -17.64 2.02 8.20
C ASP A 325 -16.33 2.71 7.78
N ARG A 326 -15.24 2.18 8.32
CA ARG A 326 -13.88 2.57 7.95
C ARG A 326 -13.70 2.56 6.43
N TRP A 327 -13.16 3.66 5.88
CA TRP A 327 -12.91 3.82 4.46
C TRP A 327 -11.55 4.49 4.23
N LEU A 328 -10.61 3.71 3.72
CA LEU A 328 -9.32 4.24 3.27
C LEU A 328 -9.21 4.12 1.75
N ARG A 329 -8.39 4.98 1.17
CA ARG A 329 -7.84 4.83 -0.17
C ARG A 329 -6.44 4.23 -0.08
N ARG A 330 -6.07 3.37 -1.03
CA ARG A 330 -4.71 2.82 -1.14
C ARG A 330 -4.15 3.07 -2.53
N LEU A 331 -2.87 3.45 -2.58
CA LEU A 331 -2.05 3.51 -3.77
C LEU A 331 -0.78 2.69 -3.58
N ASN A 332 -0.46 1.90 -4.58
CA ASN A 332 0.82 1.22 -4.73
C ASN A 332 1.73 2.11 -5.59
N ILE A 333 2.95 2.40 -5.15
CA ILE A 333 3.84 3.37 -5.80
C ILE A 333 5.13 2.69 -6.22
N ALA A 334 5.44 2.72 -7.52
CA ALA A 334 6.68 2.22 -8.09
C ALA A 334 7.63 3.38 -8.40
N ARG A 335 8.90 3.27 -8.02
CA ARG A 335 9.92 4.29 -8.32
C ARG A 335 10.49 4.22 -9.72
N ASP A 336 10.40 3.04 -10.34
CA ASP A 336 10.90 2.84 -11.69
C ASP A 336 9.99 1.88 -12.46
N LEU A 337 9.10 2.43 -13.28
CA LEU A 337 8.18 1.68 -14.12
C LEU A 337 8.89 0.77 -15.16
N ARG A 338 10.16 1.04 -15.49
CA ARG A 338 10.92 0.23 -16.45
C ARG A 338 11.10 -1.21 -15.97
N LYS A 339 11.16 -1.43 -14.64
CA LYS A 339 11.28 -2.77 -14.04
C LYS A 339 10.15 -3.71 -14.48
N SER A 340 8.93 -3.17 -14.62
CA SER A 340 7.72 -3.94 -14.99
C SER A 340 7.33 -3.80 -16.46
N ARG A 341 8.22 -3.26 -17.34
CA ARG A 341 7.86 -2.95 -18.74
C ARG A 341 7.32 -4.15 -19.51
N GLU A 342 7.85 -5.33 -19.29
CA GLU A 342 7.42 -6.58 -19.95
C GLU A 342 6.03 -7.07 -19.49
N ALA A 343 5.57 -6.58 -18.34
CA ALA A 343 4.30 -6.94 -17.73
C ALA A 343 3.24 -5.84 -17.89
N ARG A 344 3.47 -4.85 -18.76
CA ARG A 344 2.54 -3.75 -19.04
C ARG A 344 2.23 -3.68 -20.54
N ILE A 345 1.02 -3.24 -20.90
CA ILE A 345 0.57 -3.14 -22.31
C ILE A 345 1.50 -2.23 -23.11
N ASP A 346 1.79 -1.05 -22.57
CA ASP A 346 2.58 -0.01 -23.20
C ASP A 346 3.42 0.75 -22.14
N PRO A 347 4.31 1.67 -22.55
CA PRO A 347 5.12 2.47 -21.61
C PRO A 347 4.32 3.37 -20.67
N GLU A 348 3.12 3.83 -21.05
CA GLU A 348 2.28 4.73 -20.26
C GLU A 348 1.40 3.97 -19.28
N SER A 349 1.07 2.71 -19.58
CA SER A 349 0.22 1.87 -18.72
C SER A 349 0.79 1.78 -17.31
N ARG A 350 -0.06 2.03 -16.32
CA ARG A 350 0.23 1.89 -14.89
C ARG A 350 -0.21 0.53 -14.34
N ILE A 351 -0.89 -0.29 -15.16
CA ILE A 351 -1.40 -1.60 -14.76
C ILE A 351 -0.37 -2.67 -15.11
N ILE A 352 -0.01 -3.48 -14.11
CA ILE A 352 0.89 -4.62 -14.22
C ILE A 352 0.05 -5.89 -14.37
N PHE A 353 0.37 -6.67 -15.42
CA PHE A 353 -0.28 -7.91 -15.78
C PHE A 353 0.53 -9.16 -15.43
#